data_6076271cd9c32fd4ed08bed209cf3754
#
_entry.id   6076271cd9c32fd4ed08bed209cf3754
#
_cell.length_a   1.000
_cell.length_b   1.000
_cell.length_c   1.000
_cell.angle_alpha   90.00
_cell.angle_beta   90.00
_cell.angle_gamma   90.00
#
_symmetry.space_group_name_H-M   'P 1'
#
loop_
_entity.id
_entity.type
_entity.pdbx_description
1 polymer ?
#
loop_
_entity_poly.entity_id
_entity_poly.type
_entity_poly.pdbx_seq_one_letter_code
_entity_poly.pdbx_strand_id
1 'polypeptide(L)'
;MTQIHYGLAALLVFFAASAGAAASRCHGTVNRGSIEGSVRLPAEGANFTAYSTLAVAMGRNHVHSEVSAIILDAYAKLEGAAPGAQYVYGESGNEYGGRFRPHRTHQSGTSVDFFVPVRDKNGQPARLPTPATQRFGYDIEFDRDARYGEYRIDFAAMAEHLVQLDLAARARGHGIALVIFDTAYLPRLFATSHGAQLKRLNFMKAKPWVRHDEHYHVDFAVPCDR
;
A
#
# COMPACT_ATOMS: atom_id res chain seq x y z
N MET A 1 51.49 -44.05 -36.62
CA MET A 1 51.46 -43.42 -35.28
C MET A 1 50.68 -42.11 -35.39
N THR A 2 49.40 -42.12 -35.03
CA THR A 2 48.47 -40.97 -35.20
C THR A 2 48.34 -40.30 -33.83
N GLN A 3 48.84 -39.08 -33.69
CA GLN A 3 48.68 -38.29 -32.47
C GLN A 3 47.30 -37.60 -32.45
N ILE A 4 46.51 -37.91 -31.42
CA ILE A 4 45.22 -37.26 -31.14
C ILE A 4 45.49 -36.09 -30.19
N HIS A 5 45.19 -34.85 -30.65
CA HIS A 5 45.24 -33.64 -29.84
C HIS A 5 43.88 -33.42 -29.18
N TYR A 6 43.84 -33.50 -27.84
CA TYR A 6 42.67 -33.09 -27.04
C TYR A 6 42.72 -31.58 -26.80
N GLY A 7 41.88 -30.84 -27.43
CA GLY A 7 41.67 -29.43 -27.17
C GLY A 7 40.78 -29.24 -25.91
N LEU A 8 41.36 -28.61 -24.88
CA LEU A 8 40.64 -28.25 -23.66
C LEU A 8 39.83 -26.97 -23.92
N ALA A 9 38.54 -27.08 -24.04
CA ALA A 9 37.62 -25.92 -24.12
C ALA A 9 37.35 -25.39 -22.71
N ALA A 10 37.87 -24.22 -22.39
CA ALA A 10 37.58 -23.52 -21.13
C ALA A 10 36.22 -22.85 -21.23
N LEU A 11 35.28 -23.31 -20.41
CA LEU A 11 33.90 -22.75 -20.29
C LEU A 11 34.03 -21.50 -19.37
N LEU A 12 33.97 -20.31 -19.95
CA LEU A 12 33.86 -19.05 -19.21
C LEU A 12 32.42 -18.88 -18.69
N VAL A 13 32.20 -19.10 -17.40
CA VAL A 13 30.95 -18.82 -16.72
C VAL A 13 30.91 -17.32 -16.39
N PHE A 14 30.12 -16.55 -17.13
CA PHE A 14 29.82 -15.15 -16.79
C PHE A 14 28.84 -15.12 -15.64
N PHE A 15 29.26 -14.75 -14.43
CA PHE A 15 28.40 -14.32 -13.36
C PHE A 15 27.89 -12.92 -13.70
N ALA A 16 26.66 -12.84 -14.17
CA ALA A 16 25.96 -11.57 -14.22
C ALA A 16 25.64 -11.15 -12.78
N ALA A 17 26.39 -10.19 -12.24
CA ALA A 17 26.02 -9.51 -11.01
C ALA A 17 24.72 -8.75 -11.29
N SER A 18 23.61 -9.20 -10.70
CA SER A 18 22.38 -8.42 -10.66
C SER A 18 22.69 -7.15 -9.86
N ALA A 19 22.79 -6.01 -10.55
CA ALA A 19 22.81 -4.71 -9.89
C ALA A 19 21.49 -4.57 -9.14
N GLY A 20 21.50 -4.84 -7.83
CA GLY A 20 20.38 -4.54 -6.96
C GLY A 20 20.07 -3.05 -7.09
N ALA A 21 18.82 -2.68 -7.37
CA ALA A 21 18.40 -1.29 -7.36
C ALA A 21 18.85 -0.67 -6.02
N ALA A 22 19.48 0.51 -6.10
CA ALA A 22 19.91 1.21 -4.89
C ALA A 22 18.71 1.41 -3.97
N ALA A 23 18.89 1.17 -2.65
CA ALA A 23 17.82 1.39 -1.68
C ALA A 23 17.37 2.86 -1.70
N SER A 24 16.06 3.09 -1.61
CA SER A 24 15.52 4.45 -1.51
C SER A 24 16.07 5.16 -0.27
N ARG A 25 16.22 6.48 -0.35
CA ARG A 25 16.57 7.35 0.79
C ARG A 25 15.53 8.46 0.88
N CYS A 26 14.84 8.53 2.02
CA CYS A 26 13.89 9.60 2.27
C CYS A 26 14.48 10.66 3.20
N HIS A 27 14.00 11.92 3.04
CA HIS A 27 14.46 13.06 3.81
C HIS A 27 13.24 13.82 4.39
N GLY A 28 13.41 14.34 5.60
CA GLY A 28 12.39 15.12 6.30
C GLY A 28 11.25 14.27 6.85
N THR A 29 10.01 14.68 6.58
CA THR A 29 8.80 14.06 7.13
C THR A 29 7.74 13.82 6.06
N VAL A 30 6.69 13.05 6.40
CA VAL A 30 5.57 12.77 5.48
C VAL A 30 4.89 14.02 4.92
N ASN A 31 4.94 15.15 5.63
CA ASN A 31 4.31 16.42 5.24
C ASN A 31 5.32 17.51 4.82
N ARG A 32 6.62 17.22 4.91
CA ARG A 32 7.71 18.11 4.49
C ARG A 32 8.94 17.28 4.20
N GLY A 33 8.92 16.56 3.09
CA GLY A 33 9.98 15.62 2.75
C GLY A 33 10.24 15.49 1.26
N SER A 34 11.23 14.66 0.96
CA SER A 34 11.61 14.25 -0.39
C SER A 34 12.11 12.82 -0.36
N ILE A 35 12.32 12.23 -1.52
CA ILE A 35 12.85 10.88 -1.66
C ILE A 35 13.76 10.77 -2.88
N GLU A 36 14.83 10.00 -2.75
CA GLU A 36 15.71 9.58 -3.83
C GLU A 36 15.57 8.08 -4.07
N GLY A 37 15.60 7.66 -5.33
CA GLY A 37 15.51 6.26 -5.69
C GLY A 37 14.16 5.63 -5.34
N SER A 38 13.06 6.40 -5.38
CA SER A 38 11.71 5.86 -5.19
C SER A 38 11.39 4.78 -6.21
N VAL A 39 10.48 3.88 -5.86
CA VAL A 39 10.01 2.82 -6.76
C VAL A 39 8.51 2.96 -7.00
N ARG A 40 8.06 2.53 -8.17
CA ARG A 40 6.62 2.47 -8.48
C ARG A 40 6.00 1.22 -7.89
N LEU A 41 4.86 1.36 -7.23
CA LEU A 41 4.01 0.21 -6.94
C LEU A 41 3.48 -0.36 -8.26
N PRO A 42 3.41 -1.71 -8.44
CA PRO A 42 2.78 -2.32 -9.60
C PRO A 42 1.32 -1.86 -9.73
N ALA A 43 0.86 -1.63 -10.97
CA ALA A 43 -0.51 -1.17 -11.22
C ALA A 43 -1.56 -2.22 -10.81
N GLU A 44 -1.18 -3.50 -10.81
CA GLU A 44 -2.05 -4.63 -10.46
C GLU A 44 -1.24 -5.82 -9.97
N GLY A 45 -1.89 -6.72 -9.26
CA GLY A 45 -1.39 -8.02 -8.80
C GLY A 45 -2.54 -9.02 -8.66
N ALA A 46 -2.28 -10.17 -8.07
CA ALA A 46 -3.26 -11.26 -7.95
C ALA A 46 -4.54 -10.83 -7.23
N ASN A 47 -4.41 -10.03 -6.17
CA ASN A 47 -5.51 -9.61 -5.29
C ASN A 47 -5.60 -8.09 -5.10
N PHE A 48 -4.85 -7.28 -5.86
CA PHE A 48 -4.87 -5.83 -5.74
C PHE A 48 -4.78 -5.12 -7.10
N THR A 49 -5.17 -3.84 -7.11
CA THR A 49 -5.00 -2.92 -8.24
C THR A 49 -4.79 -1.49 -7.76
N ALA A 50 -4.22 -0.66 -8.62
CA ALA A 50 -4.19 0.78 -8.42
C ALA A 50 -5.60 1.37 -8.60
N TYR A 51 -5.90 2.44 -7.89
CA TYR A 51 -7.19 3.15 -7.95
C TYR A 51 -7.44 3.82 -9.32
N SER A 52 -6.40 4.15 -10.08
CA SER A 52 -6.49 4.85 -11.36
C SER A 52 -5.29 4.56 -12.26
N THR A 53 -5.55 4.08 -13.47
CA THR A 53 -4.52 3.90 -14.49
C THR A 53 -3.92 5.24 -14.94
N LEU A 54 -4.72 6.31 -14.95
CA LEU A 54 -4.25 7.66 -15.25
C LEU A 54 -3.27 8.16 -14.17
N ALA A 55 -3.60 7.96 -12.90
CA ALA A 55 -2.72 8.35 -11.80
C ALA A 55 -1.39 7.58 -11.83
N VAL A 56 -1.42 6.29 -12.16
CA VAL A 56 -0.21 5.48 -12.40
C VAL A 56 0.60 6.03 -13.56
N ALA A 57 -0.05 6.37 -14.67
CA ALA A 57 0.63 6.97 -15.83
C ALA A 57 1.27 8.33 -15.48
N MET A 58 0.65 9.10 -14.59
CA MET A 58 1.17 10.37 -14.06
C MET A 58 2.23 10.21 -12.97
N GLY A 59 2.60 8.98 -12.59
CA GLY A 59 3.64 8.72 -11.58
C GLY A 59 3.20 9.02 -10.14
N ARG A 60 1.90 8.92 -9.83
CA ARG A 60 1.36 9.15 -8.47
C ARG A 60 1.41 7.91 -7.56
N ASN A 61 2.14 6.88 -7.97
CA ASN A 61 2.29 5.60 -7.29
C ASN A 61 3.74 5.31 -6.84
N HIS A 62 4.54 6.35 -6.64
CA HIS A 62 5.91 6.20 -6.15
C HIS A 62 5.95 6.09 -4.63
N VAL A 63 6.78 5.19 -4.13
CA VAL A 63 7.01 4.94 -2.70
C VAL A 63 8.47 4.63 -2.42
N HIS A 64 8.85 4.63 -1.16
CA HIS A 64 10.12 4.10 -0.68
C HIS A 64 10.22 2.59 -0.98
N SER A 65 11.39 2.09 -1.35
CA SER A 65 11.61 0.67 -1.69
C SER A 65 11.18 -0.28 -0.55
N GLU A 66 11.45 0.07 0.72
CA GLU A 66 10.98 -0.70 1.88
C GLU A 66 9.45 -0.71 1.98
N VAL A 67 8.78 0.43 1.73
CA VAL A 67 7.32 0.51 1.73
C VAL A 67 6.72 -0.35 0.62
N SER A 68 7.33 -0.32 -0.58
CA SER A 68 6.91 -1.21 -1.67
C SER A 68 7.01 -2.68 -1.28
N ALA A 69 8.13 -3.09 -0.70
CA ALA A 69 8.34 -4.47 -0.26
C ALA A 69 7.35 -4.88 0.84
N ILE A 70 7.09 -4.02 1.83
CA ILE A 70 6.07 -4.25 2.87
C ILE A 70 4.70 -4.50 2.26
N ILE A 71 4.26 -3.64 1.32
CA ILE A 71 2.95 -3.73 0.70
C ILE A 71 2.82 -5.01 -0.13
N LEU A 72 3.83 -5.34 -0.93
CA LEU A 72 3.81 -6.54 -1.78
C LEU A 72 3.85 -7.82 -0.94
N ASP A 73 4.65 -7.86 0.13
CA ASP A 73 4.68 -8.98 1.08
C ASP A 73 3.33 -9.16 1.77
N ALA A 74 2.67 -8.05 2.17
CA ALA A 74 1.33 -8.08 2.77
C ALA A 74 0.29 -8.63 1.78
N TYR A 75 0.26 -8.15 0.53
CA TYR A 75 -0.66 -8.65 -0.49
C TYR A 75 -0.45 -10.14 -0.78
N ALA A 76 0.79 -10.61 -0.87
CA ALA A 76 1.09 -12.03 -1.05
C ALA A 76 0.55 -12.90 0.10
N LYS A 77 0.64 -12.42 1.36
CA LYS A 77 0.07 -13.11 2.52
C LYS A 77 -1.45 -13.13 2.52
N LEU A 78 -2.06 -12.05 2.03
CA LEU A 78 -3.52 -11.92 1.94
C LEU A 78 -4.17 -12.90 0.95
N GLU A 79 -3.46 -13.43 -0.02
CA GLU A 79 -3.98 -14.48 -0.91
C GLU A 79 -4.44 -15.71 -0.12
N GLY A 80 -3.72 -16.08 0.94
CA GLY A 80 -4.08 -17.18 1.83
C GLY A 80 -4.94 -16.77 3.03
N ALA A 81 -4.70 -15.58 3.61
CA ALA A 81 -5.38 -15.12 4.82
C ALA A 81 -6.79 -14.57 4.58
N ALA A 82 -7.04 -13.99 3.40
CA ALA A 82 -8.34 -13.45 2.98
C ALA A 82 -8.66 -13.85 1.53
N PRO A 83 -8.89 -15.15 1.26
CA PRO A 83 -9.09 -15.64 -0.11
C PRO A 83 -10.24 -14.91 -0.81
N GLY A 84 -10.01 -14.47 -2.05
CA GLY A 84 -10.97 -13.77 -2.88
C GLY A 84 -11.17 -12.29 -2.54
N ALA A 85 -10.60 -11.76 -1.45
CA ALA A 85 -10.62 -10.34 -1.16
C ALA A 85 -9.90 -9.56 -2.28
N GLN A 86 -10.43 -8.37 -2.59
CA GLN A 86 -9.91 -7.48 -3.61
C GLN A 86 -9.52 -6.15 -2.98
N TYR A 87 -8.28 -5.76 -3.17
CA TYR A 87 -7.73 -4.53 -2.59
C TYR A 87 -7.46 -3.48 -3.66
N VAL A 88 -7.61 -2.22 -3.30
CA VAL A 88 -7.29 -1.08 -4.16
C VAL A 88 -6.36 -0.16 -3.39
N TYR A 89 -5.13 0.05 -3.87
CA TYR A 89 -4.30 1.09 -3.30
C TYR A 89 -4.56 2.42 -4.02
N GLY A 90 -4.49 3.50 -3.25
CA GLY A 90 -4.73 4.87 -3.68
C GLY A 90 -3.45 5.64 -3.98
N GLU A 91 -3.50 6.93 -3.72
CA GLU A 91 -2.36 7.81 -3.90
C GLU A 91 -1.21 7.48 -2.95
N SER A 92 0.02 7.58 -3.45
CA SER A 92 1.21 7.18 -2.69
C SER A 92 2.27 8.26 -2.67
N GLY A 93 2.67 8.81 -3.81
CA GLY A 93 3.64 9.90 -3.88
C GLY A 93 4.15 10.15 -5.29
N ASN A 94 4.94 11.22 -5.44
CA ASN A 94 5.68 11.56 -6.65
C ASN A 94 7.05 10.87 -6.64
N GLU A 95 7.68 10.76 -7.80
CA GLU A 95 9.00 10.15 -8.00
C GLU A 95 10.08 10.70 -7.04
N TYR A 96 10.12 12.00 -6.86
CA TYR A 96 11.11 12.67 -5.99
C TYR A 96 10.51 13.15 -4.66
N GLY A 97 9.25 12.74 -4.36
CA GLY A 97 8.53 13.22 -3.20
C GLY A 97 8.12 14.69 -3.33
N GLY A 98 8.19 15.41 -2.22
CA GLY A 98 7.80 16.83 -2.17
C GLY A 98 6.29 17.02 -2.22
N ARG A 99 5.84 18.26 -2.46
CA ARG A 99 4.42 18.63 -2.37
C ARG A 99 3.52 17.77 -3.25
N PHE A 100 2.54 17.12 -2.62
CA PHE A 100 1.64 16.16 -3.26
C PHE A 100 0.17 16.57 -3.13
N ARG A 101 -0.28 17.48 -4.00
CA ARG A 101 -1.65 18.01 -3.96
C ARG A 101 -2.69 16.97 -4.43
N PRO A 102 -3.89 16.91 -3.80
CA PRO A 102 -4.39 17.77 -2.72
C PRO A 102 -3.92 17.38 -1.31
N HIS A 103 -3.19 16.27 -1.17
CA HIS A 103 -2.76 15.73 0.11
C HIS A 103 -1.76 16.64 0.84
N ARG A 104 -1.78 16.58 2.17
CA ARG A 104 -0.80 17.27 3.03
C ARG A 104 0.41 16.41 3.32
N THR A 105 0.29 15.09 3.16
CA THR A 105 1.30 14.05 3.40
C THR A 105 1.84 13.51 2.08
N HIS A 106 2.37 12.30 2.04
CA HIS A 106 2.90 11.59 0.86
C HIS A 106 4.17 12.22 0.28
N GLN A 107 4.91 13.06 1.05
CA GLN A 107 6.04 13.82 0.51
C GLN A 107 7.38 13.12 0.64
N SER A 108 7.49 12.07 1.49
CA SER A 108 8.74 11.31 1.71
C SER A 108 8.70 9.90 1.13
N GLY A 109 7.61 9.51 0.43
CA GLY A 109 7.44 8.15 -0.09
C GLY A 109 7.14 7.10 0.97
N THR A 110 6.82 7.50 2.20
CA THR A 110 6.53 6.60 3.33
C THR A 110 5.06 6.54 3.71
N SER A 111 4.19 7.15 2.90
CA SER A 111 2.73 7.17 3.08
C SER A 111 2.02 6.53 1.90
N VAL A 112 0.95 5.78 2.15
CA VAL A 112 0.08 5.20 1.10
C VAL A 112 -1.37 5.22 1.56
N ASP A 113 -2.26 5.60 0.65
CA ASP A 113 -3.70 5.46 0.81
C ASP A 113 -4.15 4.08 0.31
N PHE A 114 -5.08 3.48 1.01
CA PHE A 114 -5.73 2.22 0.61
C PHE A 114 -7.24 2.41 0.67
N PHE A 115 -7.94 2.15 -0.42
CA PHE A 115 -9.40 2.15 -0.41
C PHE A 115 -9.93 1.02 0.46
N VAL A 116 -11.04 1.26 1.13
CA VAL A 116 -11.68 0.24 1.98
C VAL A 116 -12.07 -0.96 1.13
N PRO A 117 -11.74 -2.19 1.53
CA PRO A 117 -12.30 -3.38 0.90
C PRO A 117 -13.82 -3.39 1.08
N VAL A 118 -14.53 -3.83 0.06
CA VAL A 118 -16.01 -3.84 0.08
C VAL A 118 -16.57 -5.19 -0.33
N ARG A 119 -17.81 -5.44 0.09
CA ARG A 119 -18.66 -6.50 -0.44
C ARG A 119 -19.81 -5.88 -1.23
N ASP A 120 -20.19 -6.56 -2.31
CA ASP A 120 -21.35 -6.22 -3.11
C ASP A 120 -22.67 -6.59 -2.43
N LYS A 121 -23.79 -6.35 -3.11
CA LYS A 121 -25.15 -6.70 -2.62
C LYS A 121 -25.37 -8.20 -2.33
N ASN A 122 -24.54 -9.07 -2.95
CA ASN A 122 -24.61 -10.52 -2.75
C ASN A 122 -23.66 -10.98 -1.64
N GLY A 123 -22.96 -10.05 -0.98
CA GLY A 123 -21.96 -10.34 0.05
C GLY A 123 -20.63 -10.86 -0.50
N GLN A 124 -20.42 -10.78 -1.82
CA GLN A 124 -19.15 -11.20 -2.43
C GLN A 124 -18.12 -10.08 -2.35
N PRO A 125 -16.82 -10.42 -2.16
CA PRO A 125 -15.75 -9.43 -2.26
C PRO A 125 -15.81 -8.69 -3.59
N ALA A 126 -15.68 -7.37 -3.55
CA ALA A 126 -15.72 -6.52 -4.73
C ALA A 126 -14.67 -5.41 -4.63
N ARG A 127 -14.35 -4.79 -5.75
CA ARG A 127 -13.56 -3.56 -5.79
C ARG A 127 -14.50 -2.37 -5.65
N LEU A 128 -14.14 -1.43 -4.78
CA LEU A 128 -14.83 -0.16 -4.74
C LEU A 128 -14.63 0.55 -6.09
N PRO A 129 -15.69 0.99 -6.77
CA PRO A 129 -15.56 1.70 -8.04
C PRO A 129 -14.88 3.05 -7.79
N THR A 130 -13.89 3.39 -8.64
CA THR A 130 -13.12 4.64 -8.53
C THR A 130 -13.22 5.47 -9.81
N PRO A 131 -14.44 5.92 -10.22
CA PRO A 131 -14.62 6.65 -11.46
C PRO A 131 -14.01 8.06 -11.38
N ALA A 132 -13.53 8.58 -12.51
CA ALA A 132 -12.95 9.91 -12.59
C ALA A 132 -13.94 11.02 -12.16
N THR A 133 -15.24 10.80 -12.36
CA THR A 133 -16.32 11.72 -11.95
C THR A 133 -16.45 11.90 -10.44
N GLN A 134 -15.88 10.98 -9.65
CA GLN A 134 -15.80 11.01 -8.19
C GLN A 134 -14.35 11.15 -7.73
N ARG A 135 -13.54 11.92 -8.44
CA ARG A 135 -12.12 12.11 -8.18
C ARG A 135 -11.39 10.80 -7.95
N PHE A 136 -11.67 9.81 -8.82
CA PHE A 136 -11.09 8.47 -8.73
C PHE A 136 -11.38 7.76 -7.39
N GLY A 137 -12.56 7.98 -6.83
CA GLY A 137 -13.03 7.35 -5.60
C GLY A 137 -12.94 8.24 -4.34
N TYR A 138 -12.15 9.31 -4.34
CA TYR A 138 -11.96 10.19 -3.18
C TYR A 138 -13.15 11.09 -2.82
N ASP A 139 -14.21 11.12 -3.65
CA ASP A 139 -15.47 11.80 -3.34
C ASP A 139 -16.60 10.78 -3.00
N ILE A 140 -16.25 9.52 -2.78
CA ILE A 140 -17.19 8.52 -2.28
C ILE A 140 -17.42 8.78 -0.79
N GLU A 141 -18.69 8.80 -0.37
CA GLU A 141 -19.08 8.97 1.02
C GLU A 141 -19.95 7.77 1.44
N PHE A 142 -19.48 7.02 2.42
CA PHE A 142 -20.26 5.94 3.03
C PHE A 142 -21.24 6.51 4.07
N ASP A 143 -22.42 5.90 4.18
CA ASP A 143 -23.40 6.26 5.19
C ASP A 143 -23.01 5.72 6.59
N ARG A 144 -23.81 6.11 7.63
CA ARG A 144 -23.58 5.66 9.01
C ARG A 144 -23.56 4.12 9.17
N ASP A 145 -24.16 3.40 8.23
CA ASP A 145 -24.20 1.94 8.22
C ASP A 145 -23.04 1.31 7.42
N ALA A 146 -22.08 2.16 7.00
CA ALA A 146 -20.92 1.81 6.18
C ALA A 146 -21.32 1.24 4.82
N ARG A 147 -22.33 1.86 4.17
CA ARG A 147 -22.83 1.51 2.85
C ARG A 147 -22.66 2.67 1.88
N TYR A 148 -22.36 2.32 0.64
CA TYR A 148 -22.37 3.22 -0.51
C TYR A 148 -23.01 2.49 -1.70
N GLY A 149 -24.22 2.90 -2.07
CA GLY A 149 -24.98 2.17 -3.08
C GLY A 149 -25.19 0.70 -2.70
N GLU A 150 -24.74 -0.20 -3.55
CA GLU A 150 -24.81 -1.65 -3.30
C GLU A 150 -23.60 -2.20 -2.51
N TYR A 151 -22.60 -1.36 -2.21
CA TYR A 151 -21.40 -1.75 -1.52
C TYR A 151 -21.50 -1.55 -0.02
N ARG A 152 -20.79 -2.40 0.73
CA ARG A 152 -20.62 -2.28 2.18
C ARG A 152 -19.15 -2.49 2.52
N ILE A 153 -18.61 -1.70 3.44
CA ILE A 153 -17.23 -1.89 3.93
C ILE A 153 -17.08 -3.29 4.53
N ASP A 154 -16.05 -4.00 4.07
CA ASP A 154 -15.62 -5.27 4.65
C ASP A 154 -14.56 -5.01 5.74
N PHE A 155 -15.03 -4.71 6.95
CA PHE A 155 -14.13 -4.45 8.08
C PHE A 155 -13.22 -5.64 8.42
N ALA A 156 -13.64 -6.87 8.13
CA ALA A 156 -12.81 -8.05 8.38
C ALA A 156 -11.62 -8.09 7.40
N ALA A 157 -11.87 -7.87 6.11
CA ALA A 157 -10.81 -7.80 5.11
C ALA A 157 -9.88 -6.58 5.34
N MET A 158 -10.43 -5.43 5.75
CA MET A 158 -9.64 -4.25 6.13
C MET A 158 -8.75 -4.53 7.34
N ALA A 159 -9.29 -5.18 8.37
CA ALA A 159 -8.56 -5.54 9.57
C ALA A 159 -7.41 -6.51 9.26
N GLU A 160 -7.67 -7.53 8.45
CA GLU A 160 -6.65 -8.46 7.98
C GLU A 160 -5.55 -7.73 7.20
N HIS A 161 -5.92 -6.82 6.28
CA HIS A 161 -4.93 -6.05 5.53
C HIS A 161 -4.01 -5.23 6.44
N LEU A 162 -4.55 -4.50 7.40
CA LEU A 162 -3.75 -3.73 8.36
C LEU A 162 -2.82 -4.61 9.21
N VAL A 163 -3.29 -5.80 9.60
CA VAL A 163 -2.47 -6.78 10.32
C VAL A 163 -1.32 -7.28 9.45
N GLN A 164 -1.58 -7.64 8.19
CA GLN A 164 -0.54 -8.12 7.28
C GLN A 164 0.47 -7.01 6.93
N LEU A 165 0.03 -5.75 6.79
CA LEU A 165 0.93 -4.60 6.64
C LEU A 165 1.85 -4.43 7.87
N ASP A 166 1.30 -4.50 9.10
CA ASP A 166 2.10 -4.39 10.34
C ASP A 166 3.08 -5.55 10.48
N LEU A 167 2.66 -6.77 10.20
CA LEU A 167 3.53 -7.95 10.24
C LEU A 167 4.65 -7.87 9.21
N ALA A 168 4.36 -7.49 7.97
CA ALA A 168 5.35 -7.30 6.93
C ALA A 168 6.33 -6.17 7.28
N ALA A 169 5.84 -5.05 7.82
CA ALA A 169 6.68 -3.95 8.27
C ALA A 169 7.63 -4.38 9.39
N ARG A 170 7.12 -5.10 10.40
CA ARG A 170 7.93 -5.61 11.53
C ARG A 170 8.97 -6.63 11.08
N ALA A 171 8.63 -7.51 10.14
CA ALA A 171 9.57 -8.48 9.57
C ALA A 171 10.77 -7.81 8.89
N ARG A 172 10.61 -6.54 8.46
CA ARG A 172 11.64 -5.72 7.84
C ARG A 172 12.27 -4.70 8.80
N GLY A 173 11.99 -4.81 10.11
CA GLY A 173 12.54 -3.92 11.14
C GLY A 173 11.85 -2.54 11.24
N HIS A 174 10.68 -2.40 10.61
CA HIS A 174 9.87 -1.18 10.59
C HIS A 174 8.57 -1.35 11.39
N GLY A 175 7.60 -0.49 11.17
CA GLY A 175 6.26 -0.55 11.74
C GLY A 175 5.31 0.39 11.01
N ILE A 176 4.09 0.49 11.53
CA ILE A 176 3.12 1.50 11.12
C ILE A 176 3.21 2.68 12.08
N ALA A 177 3.52 3.87 11.57
CA ALA A 177 3.65 5.10 12.35
C ALA A 177 2.29 5.72 12.67
N LEU A 178 1.37 5.72 11.71
CA LEU A 178 0.03 6.28 11.85
C LEU A 178 -0.94 5.60 10.88
N VAL A 179 -2.17 5.38 11.35
CA VAL A 179 -3.32 5.05 10.49
C VAL A 179 -4.36 6.17 10.64
N ILE A 180 -4.85 6.70 9.52
CA ILE A 180 -5.96 7.64 9.50
C ILE A 180 -7.15 6.93 8.85
N PHE A 181 -8.26 6.87 9.57
CA PHE A 181 -9.53 6.32 9.11
C PHE A 181 -10.67 7.05 9.83
N ASP A 182 -11.88 7.08 9.26
CA ASP A 182 -13.01 7.75 9.90
C ASP A 182 -13.25 7.18 11.29
N THR A 183 -13.16 8.05 12.29
CA THR A 183 -13.28 7.67 13.70
C THR A 183 -14.64 7.06 14.05
N ALA A 184 -15.70 7.39 13.27
CA ALA A 184 -17.03 6.80 13.44
C ALA A 184 -17.07 5.29 13.17
N TYR A 185 -16.15 4.79 12.34
CA TYR A 185 -16.09 3.37 12.00
C TYR A 185 -15.08 2.56 12.81
N LEU A 186 -14.21 3.19 13.58
CA LEU A 186 -13.23 2.49 14.43
C LEU A 186 -13.86 1.44 15.37
N PRO A 187 -15.04 1.68 15.99
CA PRO A 187 -15.68 0.65 16.80
C PRO A 187 -16.00 -0.63 16.01
N ARG A 188 -16.43 -0.52 14.75
CA ARG A 188 -16.71 -1.68 13.89
C ARG A 188 -15.42 -2.40 13.48
N LEU A 189 -14.37 -1.66 13.14
CA LEU A 189 -13.06 -2.22 12.82
C LEU A 189 -12.47 -2.98 14.02
N PHE A 190 -12.57 -2.41 15.23
CA PHE A 190 -12.08 -3.03 16.46
C PHE A 190 -12.96 -4.16 17.00
N ALA A 191 -14.17 -4.34 16.46
CA ALA A 191 -15.05 -5.46 16.76
C ALA A 191 -14.73 -6.71 15.93
N THR A 192 -13.83 -6.62 14.95
CA THR A 192 -13.36 -7.77 14.17
C THR A 192 -12.48 -8.73 14.99
N SER A 193 -12.22 -9.92 14.48
CA SER A 193 -11.31 -10.91 15.10
C SER A 193 -9.90 -10.35 15.40
N HIS A 194 -9.46 -9.37 14.60
CA HIS A 194 -8.16 -8.70 14.75
C HIS A 194 -8.19 -7.44 15.63
N GLY A 195 -9.33 -7.11 16.20
CA GLY A 195 -9.50 -5.86 16.97
C GLY A 195 -8.46 -5.65 18.07
N ALA A 196 -8.07 -6.70 18.79
CA ALA A 196 -7.04 -6.62 19.82
C ALA A 196 -5.65 -6.25 19.27
N GLN A 197 -5.30 -6.77 18.09
CA GLN A 197 -4.05 -6.44 17.39
C GLN A 197 -4.09 -5.01 16.87
N LEU A 198 -5.19 -4.61 16.24
CA LEU A 198 -5.37 -3.28 15.66
C LEU A 198 -5.31 -2.17 16.72
N LYS A 199 -5.83 -2.40 17.93
CA LYS A 199 -5.75 -1.42 19.05
C LYS A 199 -4.31 -1.10 19.47
N ARG A 200 -3.32 -1.87 19.05
CA ARG A 200 -1.89 -1.58 19.29
C ARG A 200 -1.31 -0.64 18.23
N LEU A 201 -1.97 -0.48 17.09
CA LEU A 201 -1.57 0.47 16.06
C LEU A 201 -1.94 1.89 16.49
N ASN A 202 -1.18 2.86 16.02
CA ASN A 202 -1.43 4.27 16.28
C ASN A 202 -2.49 4.81 15.30
N PHE A 203 -3.76 4.72 15.66
CA PHE A 203 -4.84 5.38 14.91
C PHE A 203 -4.94 6.85 15.29
N MET A 204 -5.22 7.72 14.30
CA MET A 204 -5.53 9.13 14.55
C MET A 204 -6.76 9.22 15.47
N LYS A 205 -6.59 9.90 16.62
CA LYS A 205 -7.67 10.07 17.61
C LYS A 205 -8.56 11.27 17.31
N ALA A 206 -8.00 12.30 16.70
CA ALA A 206 -8.75 13.49 16.30
C ALA A 206 -9.55 13.19 15.02
N LYS A 207 -10.66 13.90 14.83
CA LYS A 207 -11.40 13.85 13.55
C LYS A 207 -10.48 14.33 12.44
N PRO A 208 -10.29 13.55 11.37
CA PRO A 208 -9.49 13.97 10.22
C PRO A 208 -10.05 15.25 9.60
N TRP A 209 -9.18 16.04 8.95
CA TRP A 209 -9.58 17.30 8.26
C TRP A 209 -10.46 17.09 7.04
N VAL A 210 -10.37 15.92 6.41
CA VAL A 210 -11.33 15.38 5.44
C VAL A 210 -11.80 14.03 5.95
N ARG A 211 -12.98 13.63 5.57
CA ARG A 211 -13.50 12.33 5.94
C ARG A 211 -12.68 11.25 5.23
N HIS A 212 -12.23 10.26 5.99
CA HIS A 212 -11.46 9.10 5.50
C HIS A 212 -12.33 7.85 5.70
N ASP A 213 -13.46 7.79 5.01
CA ASP A 213 -14.39 6.66 5.09
C ASP A 213 -14.33 5.74 3.87
N GLU A 214 -13.93 6.28 2.71
CA GLU A 214 -13.72 5.54 1.48
C GLU A 214 -12.31 4.95 1.37
N HIS A 215 -11.35 5.50 2.11
CA HIS A 215 -9.98 5.00 2.19
C HIS A 215 -9.42 5.14 3.61
N TYR A 216 -8.33 4.47 3.87
CA TYR A 216 -7.50 4.68 5.05
C TYR A 216 -6.08 5.00 4.62
N HIS A 217 -5.51 5.99 5.27
CA HIS A 217 -4.14 6.43 5.07
C HIS A 217 -3.21 5.70 6.04
N VAL A 218 -2.05 5.25 5.56
CA VAL A 218 -1.03 4.60 6.38
C VAL A 218 0.32 5.28 6.18
N ASP A 219 0.89 5.77 7.30
CA ASP A 219 2.29 6.17 7.37
C ASP A 219 3.12 5.02 7.91
N PHE A 220 4.17 4.63 7.18
CA PHE A 220 5.11 3.60 7.61
C PHE A 220 6.29 4.22 8.37
N ALA A 221 6.73 3.55 9.44
CA ALA A 221 7.84 4.01 10.29
C ALA A 221 9.21 3.68 9.66
N VAL A 222 9.40 4.04 8.38
CA VAL A 222 10.70 3.96 7.71
C VAL A 222 11.48 5.22 8.09
N PRO A 223 12.70 5.09 8.64
CA PRO A 223 13.51 6.24 9.03
C PRO A 223 13.91 7.09 7.81
N CYS A 224 13.71 8.41 7.91
CA CYS A 224 14.20 9.36 6.92
C CYS A 224 15.32 10.22 7.52
N ASP A 225 16.27 10.61 6.68
CA ASP A 225 17.31 11.58 7.06
C ASP A 225 16.66 12.95 7.38
N ARG A 226 17.24 13.69 8.33
CA ARG A 226 16.78 15.02 8.77
C ARG A 226 17.26 16.13 7.86
#